data_9e4f52971f9276b2d0a2edd0c28cf854
#
_entry.id   9e4f52971f9276b2d0a2edd0c28cf854
#
_cell.length_a   1.000
_cell.length_b   1.000
_cell.length_c   1.000
_cell.angle_alpha   90.00
_cell.angle_beta   90.00
_cell.angle_gamma   90.00
#
_symmetry.space_group_name_H-M   'P 1'
#
loop_
_entity.id
_entity.type
_entity.pdbx_description
1 polymer ?
#
loop_
_entity_poly.entity_id
_entity_poly.type
_entity_poly.pdbx_seq_one_letter_code
_entity_poly.pdbx_strand_id
1 'polypeptide(L)'
;MNTEKSLYGSELNPGGLSGEKRHTRRRRVLLIIGLILLLIVGEFFRSNLYIQVEEIEFLNRDIPKAFNGVRIVQVSDYHNHGGGYEDRLINKIKDDTPDYIFLTGDIADSIKTDIDAANSFLEKVSKIAPCYLVWGNHDFDLSQGDLDKMRKCCEKNKITVLENDYTTIERNGSKILIAGTDTEPDAGRAAELMRTLPQNQKFVIWLHHYPEDFDEIVKKTSEKNSTADLVFSGHAHGGLIGLPFIGGIYAPGQGFFPKYTSGRYNNGNSAMIVSRGVGNSGWTLRWLDSFHLVVCTLKSA
;
A
#
# COMPACT_ATOMS: atom_id res chain seq x y z
N MET A 1 64.06 78.92 5.96
CA MET A 1 63.97 78.23 4.68
C MET A 1 64.02 76.72 4.98
N ASN A 2 62.92 76.06 5.11
CA ASN A 2 62.77 74.61 4.98
C ASN A 2 61.27 74.28 4.86
N THR A 3 60.96 73.79 3.72
CA THR A 3 59.58 73.32 3.36
C THR A 3 59.45 71.85 3.72
N GLU A 4 58.64 71.55 4.70
CA GLU A 4 58.16 70.16 4.93
C GLU A 4 56.90 69.87 4.12
N LYS A 5 57.02 68.91 3.24
CA LYS A 5 55.87 68.29 2.54
C LYS A 5 55.23 67.20 3.43
N SER A 6 54.00 67.45 3.86
CA SER A 6 53.13 66.43 4.48
C SER A 6 52.69 65.44 3.43
N LEU A 7 53.06 64.16 3.61
CA LEU A 7 52.56 63.04 2.90
C LEU A 7 51.28 62.49 3.65
N TYR A 8 50.09 62.80 3.15
CA TYR A 8 48.87 62.13 3.61
C TYR A 8 48.85 60.72 3.04
N GLY A 9 49.00 59.71 3.89
CA GLY A 9 48.74 58.35 3.60
C GLY A 9 47.24 58.10 3.57
N SER A 10 46.72 57.59 2.47
CA SER A 10 45.37 57.12 2.37
C SER A 10 45.28 55.81 3.15
N GLU A 11 44.61 55.84 4.30
CA GLU A 11 44.16 54.62 5.01
C GLU A 11 43.16 53.82 4.16
N LEU A 12 43.62 52.71 3.62
CA LEU A 12 42.79 51.72 3.05
C LEU A 12 41.96 51.07 4.18
N ASN A 13 40.68 51.30 4.16
CA ASN A 13 39.71 50.74 5.12
C ASN A 13 39.53 49.26 4.87
N PRO A 14 40.09 48.31 5.72
CA PRO A 14 40.00 46.87 5.50
C PRO A 14 38.64 46.29 5.88
N GLY A 15 37.68 47.09 6.40
CA GLY A 15 36.39 46.62 6.91
C GLY A 15 35.32 46.38 5.85
N GLY A 16 35.42 46.94 4.64
CA GLY A 16 34.38 46.89 3.61
C GLY A 16 34.18 45.48 2.99
N LEU A 17 35.29 44.81 2.70
CA LEU A 17 35.25 43.49 2.02
C LEU A 17 34.81 42.33 2.92
N SER A 18 34.89 42.44 4.25
CA SER A 18 34.44 41.40 5.19
C SER A 18 32.93 41.40 5.37
N GLY A 19 32.30 42.58 5.35
CA GLY A 19 30.83 42.74 5.48
C GLY A 19 30.08 42.19 4.28
N GLU A 20 30.51 42.48 3.07
CA GLU A 20 29.86 42.08 1.82
C GLU A 20 29.93 40.54 1.61
N LYS A 21 31.07 39.90 1.92
CA LYS A 21 31.21 38.44 1.92
C LYS A 21 30.33 37.78 2.97
N ARG A 22 30.10 38.40 4.13
CA ARG A 22 29.23 37.89 5.20
C ARG A 22 27.76 37.97 4.80
N HIS A 23 27.31 39.04 4.16
CA HIS A 23 25.93 39.18 3.62
C HIS A 23 25.67 38.18 2.50
N THR A 24 26.59 37.99 1.58
CA THR A 24 26.47 37.02 0.49
C THR A 24 26.39 35.58 1.03
N ARG A 25 27.22 35.24 2.03
CA ARG A 25 27.18 33.93 2.70
C ARG A 25 25.84 33.71 3.43
N ARG A 26 25.32 34.70 4.16
CA ARG A 26 24.00 34.62 4.82
C ARG A 26 22.87 34.41 3.81
N ARG A 27 22.86 35.17 2.70
CA ARG A 27 21.87 34.99 1.63
C ARG A 27 21.92 33.58 1.04
N ARG A 28 23.10 33.03 0.76
CA ARG A 28 23.24 31.65 0.27
C ARG A 28 22.72 30.62 1.28
N VAL A 29 23.04 30.79 2.57
CA VAL A 29 22.52 29.88 3.63
C VAL A 29 21.00 29.97 3.72
N LEU A 30 20.40 31.15 3.68
CA LEU A 30 18.95 31.32 3.70
C LEU A 30 18.29 30.71 2.46
N LEU A 31 18.90 30.83 1.28
CA LEU A 31 18.41 30.19 0.05
C LEU A 31 18.47 28.67 0.15
N ILE A 32 19.57 28.11 0.70
CA ILE A 32 19.69 26.65 0.92
C ILE A 32 18.63 26.16 1.92
N ILE A 33 18.45 26.88 3.04
CA ILE A 33 17.40 26.55 4.02
C ILE A 33 16.01 26.62 3.38
N GLY A 34 15.72 27.66 2.60
CA GLY A 34 14.46 27.81 1.88
C GLY A 34 14.21 26.67 0.89
N LEU A 35 15.25 26.25 0.15
CA LEU A 35 15.17 25.10 -0.75
C LEU A 35 14.93 23.79 0.01
N ILE A 36 15.62 23.57 1.12
CA ILE A 36 15.42 22.38 1.96
C ILE A 36 13.98 22.35 2.50
N LEU A 37 13.48 23.47 3.01
CA LEU A 37 12.10 23.56 3.48
C LEU A 37 11.09 23.29 2.36
N LEU A 38 11.32 23.82 1.17
CA LEU A 38 10.48 23.56 0.00
C LEU A 38 10.46 22.07 -0.37
N LEU A 39 11.61 21.40 -0.35
CA LEU A 39 11.72 19.96 -0.59
C LEU A 39 11.00 19.15 0.49
N ILE A 40 11.13 19.53 1.76
CA ILE A 40 10.42 18.91 2.88
C ILE A 40 8.89 19.02 2.69
N VAL A 41 8.41 20.22 2.40
CA VAL A 41 6.97 20.47 2.17
C VAL A 41 6.49 19.73 0.93
N GLY A 42 7.24 19.76 -0.16
CA GLY A 42 6.93 19.01 -1.39
C GLY A 42 6.83 17.52 -1.14
N GLU A 43 7.78 16.97 -0.38
CA GLU A 43 7.79 15.54 -0.02
C GLU A 43 6.60 15.17 0.86
N PHE A 44 6.23 16.00 1.83
CA PHE A 44 5.05 15.80 2.65
C PHE A 44 3.78 15.69 1.80
N PHE A 45 3.58 16.61 0.86
CA PHE A 45 2.43 16.55 -0.04
C PHE A 45 2.49 15.35 -0.99
N ARG A 46 3.68 15.01 -1.50
CA ARG A 46 3.87 13.81 -2.33
C ARG A 46 3.48 12.55 -1.57
N SER A 47 3.96 12.36 -0.35
CA SER A 47 3.71 11.16 0.45
C SER A 47 2.23 11.00 0.81
N ASN A 48 1.48 12.09 1.02
CA ASN A 48 0.13 12.04 1.56
C ASN A 48 -0.98 12.36 0.53
N LEU A 49 -0.64 12.69 -0.72
CA LEU A 49 -1.62 12.99 -1.77
C LEU A 49 -1.41 12.22 -3.08
N TYR A 50 -0.18 11.77 -3.35
CA TYR A 50 0.12 11.08 -4.60
C TYR A 50 -0.14 9.59 -4.46
N ILE A 51 -0.86 9.02 -5.44
CA ILE A 51 -1.11 7.58 -5.55
C ILE A 51 -0.11 7.04 -6.57
N GLN A 52 0.88 6.30 -6.10
CA GLN A 52 1.81 5.56 -6.94
C GLN A 52 1.13 4.29 -7.43
N VAL A 53 1.19 4.04 -8.72
CA VAL A 53 0.80 2.75 -9.31
C VAL A 53 2.07 1.92 -9.48
N GLU A 54 2.07 0.70 -8.98
CA GLU A 54 3.12 -0.29 -9.20
C GLU A 54 2.58 -1.45 -10.03
N GLU A 55 3.17 -1.66 -11.20
CA GLU A 55 2.83 -2.81 -12.05
C GLU A 55 3.77 -3.98 -11.75
N ILE A 56 3.19 -5.14 -11.43
CA ILE A 56 3.90 -6.37 -11.11
C ILE A 56 3.44 -7.46 -12.07
N GLU A 57 4.36 -8.04 -12.83
CA GLU A 57 4.08 -9.26 -13.58
C GLU A 57 4.37 -10.49 -12.72
N PHE A 58 3.37 -11.34 -12.56
CA PHE A 58 3.51 -12.61 -11.85
C PHE A 58 3.47 -13.78 -12.82
N LEU A 59 4.64 -14.37 -13.06
CA LEU A 59 4.82 -15.53 -13.92
C LEU A 59 4.76 -16.82 -13.10
N ASN A 60 3.85 -17.74 -13.44
CA ASN A 60 3.79 -19.06 -12.84
C ASN A 60 3.23 -20.08 -13.86
N ARG A 61 3.84 -21.26 -13.91
CA ARG A 61 3.46 -22.35 -14.84
C ARG A 61 2.08 -22.95 -14.55
N ASP A 62 1.61 -22.83 -13.31
CA ASP A 62 0.34 -23.40 -12.86
C ASP A 62 -0.85 -22.45 -13.13
N ILE A 63 -0.59 -21.23 -13.60
CA ILE A 63 -1.62 -20.29 -14.09
C ILE A 63 -2.19 -20.86 -15.40
N PRO A 64 -3.51 -21.13 -15.46
CA PRO A 64 -4.15 -21.60 -16.69
C PRO A 64 -3.98 -20.58 -17.82
N LYS A 65 -3.75 -21.04 -19.04
CA LYS A 65 -3.57 -20.16 -20.22
C LYS A 65 -4.71 -19.15 -20.43
N ALA A 66 -5.91 -19.48 -20.03
CA ALA A 66 -7.05 -18.58 -20.11
C ALA A 66 -6.92 -17.33 -19.21
N PHE A 67 -6.05 -17.38 -18.21
CA PHE A 67 -5.78 -16.28 -17.30
C PHE A 67 -4.49 -15.52 -17.64
N ASN A 68 -3.79 -15.88 -18.73
CA ASN A 68 -2.63 -15.14 -19.18
C ASN A 68 -3.03 -13.71 -19.59
N GLY A 69 -2.39 -12.71 -19.00
CA GLY A 69 -2.68 -11.30 -19.22
C GLY A 69 -3.82 -10.73 -18.34
N VAL A 70 -4.42 -11.55 -17.46
CA VAL A 70 -5.43 -11.05 -16.51
C VAL A 70 -4.79 -10.02 -15.58
N ARG A 71 -5.45 -8.86 -15.46
CA ARG A 71 -5.04 -7.73 -14.63
C ARG A 71 -5.86 -7.69 -13.34
N ILE A 72 -5.17 -7.74 -12.22
CA ILE A 72 -5.75 -7.65 -10.88
C ILE A 72 -5.27 -6.34 -10.26
N VAL A 73 -6.20 -5.48 -9.86
CA VAL A 73 -5.89 -4.30 -9.06
C VAL A 73 -6.10 -4.63 -7.59
N GLN A 74 -5.06 -4.45 -6.79
CA GLN A 74 -5.14 -4.56 -5.33
C GLN A 74 -5.30 -3.18 -4.72
N VAL A 75 -6.33 -3.04 -3.88
CA VAL A 75 -6.57 -1.87 -3.02
C VAL A 75 -6.59 -2.34 -1.58
N SER A 76 -5.83 -1.71 -0.72
CA SER A 76 -5.72 -2.02 0.70
C SER A 76 -5.70 -0.76 1.54
N ASP A 77 -6.10 -0.87 2.80
CA ASP A 77 -5.92 0.20 3.79
C ASP A 77 -6.47 1.55 3.28
N TYR A 78 -7.74 1.54 2.86
CA TYR A 78 -8.42 2.75 2.36
C TYR A 78 -8.76 3.72 3.49
N HIS A 79 -9.10 3.20 4.68
CA HIS A 79 -9.38 3.96 5.90
C HIS A 79 -10.34 5.12 5.66
N ASN A 80 -11.46 4.85 5.00
CA ASN A 80 -12.52 5.83 4.65
C ASN A 80 -12.00 7.19 4.16
N HIS A 81 -10.93 7.19 3.36
CA HIS A 81 -10.28 8.39 2.81
C HIS A 81 -11.12 9.02 1.68
N GLY A 82 -12.30 9.52 2.05
CA GLY A 82 -13.34 9.98 1.14
C GLY A 82 -13.04 11.27 0.38
N GLY A 83 -14.11 11.85 -0.15
CA GLY A 83 -14.10 13.15 -0.84
C GLY A 83 -13.36 13.12 -2.18
N GLY A 84 -12.75 14.24 -2.56
CA GLY A 84 -12.06 14.36 -3.86
C GLY A 84 -10.87 13.43 -4.03
N TYR A 85 -10.35 12.83 -2.96
CA TYR A 85 -9.33 11.78 -3.03
C TYR A 85 -9.93 10.49 -3.56
N GLU A 86 -11.09 10.08 -3.07
CA GLU A 86 -11.80 8.88 -3.53
C GLU A 86 -12.03 8.90 -5.04
N ASP A 87 -12.49 10.04 -5.58
CA ASP A 87 -12.72 10.16 -7.02
C ASP A 87 -11.44 9.99 -7.84
N ARG A 88 -10.30 10.51 -7.35
CA ARG A 88 -8.99 10.30 -7.98
C ARG A 88 -8.57 8.83 -7.93
N LEU A 89 -8.76 8.15 -6.80
CA LEU A 89 -8.46 6.73 -6.63
C LEU A 89 -9.32 5.88 -7.59
N ILE A 90 -10.62 6.11 -7.61
CA ILE A 90 -11.58 5.42 -8.49
C ILE A 90 -11.20 5.62 -9.97
N ASN A 91 -10.81 6.83 -10.37
CA ASN A 91 -10.37 7.09 -11.74
C ASN A 91 -9.07 6.32 -12.07
N LYS A 92 -8.09 6.31 -11.16
CA LYS A 92 -6.86 5.51 -11.35
C LYS A 92 -7.16 4.01 -11.49
N ILE A 93 -8.04 3.45 -10.65
CA ILE A 93 -8.46 2.05 -10.76
C ILE A 93 -9.12 1.77 -12.13
N LYS A 94 -9.95 2.69 -12.64
CA LYS A 94 -10.58 2.56 -13.96
C LYS A 94 -9.56 2.62 -15.10
N ASP A 95 -8.59 3.53 -15.01
CA ASP A 95 -7.57 3.71 -16.03
C ASP A 95 -6.70 2.45 -16.19
N ASP A 96 -6.52 1.69 -15.10
CA ASP A 96 -5.79 0.42 -15.11
C ASP A 96 -6.58 -0.76 -15.70
N THR A 97 -7.86 -0.58 -16.04
CA THR A 97 -8.71 -1.56 -16.71
C THR A 97 -8.63 -2.97 -16.10
N PRO A 98 -8.92 -3.14 -14.79
CA PRO A 98 -8.80 -4.43 -14.13
C PRO A 98 -9.84 -5.45 -14.62
N ASP A 99 -9.42 -6.72 -14.74
CA ASP A 99 -10.35 -7.85 -14.85
C ASP A 99 -10.98 -8.18 -13.48
N TYR A 100 -10.23 -7.98 -12.39
CA TYR A 100 -10.65 -8.22 -10.99
C TYR A 100 -10.04 -7.17 -10.06
N ILE A 101 -10.74 -6.90 -8.95
CA ILE A 101 -10.26 -6.00 -7.88
C ILE A 101 -10.22 -6.78 -6.58
N PHE A 102 -9.05 -6.78 -5.92
CA PHE A 102 -8.85 -7.39 -4.61
C PHE A 102 -8.74 -6.31 -3.54
N LEU A 103 -9.65 -6.36 -2.57
CA LEU A 103 -9.71 -5.47 -1.43
C LEU A 103 -9.12 -6.22 -0.23
N THR A 104 -7.93 -5.83 0.19
CA THR A 104 -7.15 -6.59 1.19
C THR A 104 -7.20 -5.96 2.58
N GLY A 105 -8.39 -5.52 2.98
CA GLY A 105 -8.72 -5.09 4.35
C GLY A 105 -8.52 -3.61 4.63
N ASP A 106 -8.96 -3.23 5.82
CA ASP A 106 -8.94 -1.86 6.35
C ASP A 106 -9.61 -0.85 5.41
N ILE A 107 -10.84 -1.20 4.99
CA ILE A 107 -11.67 -0.32 4.17
C ILE A 107 -12.19 0.85 5.00
N ALA A 108 -12.61 0.59 6.23
CA ALA A 108 -12.97 1.62 7.20
C ALA A 108 -11.82 1.88 8.19
N ASP A 109 -11.88 3.00 8.89
CA ASP A 109 -10.97 3.34 9.98
C ASP A 109 -11.71 3.26 11.32
N SER A 110 -11.21 2.48 12.27
CA SER A 110 -11.84 2.33 13.59
C SER A 110 -11.57 3.51 14.52
N ILE A 111 -10.56 4.34 14.23
CA ILE A 111 -10.17 5.52 15.03
C ILE A 111 -10.95 6.76 14.61
N LYS A 112 -11.10 6.94 13.28
CA LYS A 112 -11.88 8.03 12.65
C LYS A 112 -12.93 7.43 11.74
N THR A 113 -13.90 6.77 12.35
CA THR A 113 -14.92 6.01 11.61
C THR A 113 -15.81 6.91 10.77
N ASP A 114 -15.86 6.64 9.46
CA ASP A 114 -16.79 7.21 8.49
C ASP A 114 -17.30 6.09 7.57
N ILE A 115 -18.37 5.45 8.01
CA ILE A 115 -18.97 4.31 7.29
C ILE A 115 -19.62 4.74 5.98
N ASP A 116 -20.09 5.97 5.88
CA ASP A 116 -20.69 6.47 4.63
C ASP A 116 -19.60 6.62 3.56
N ALA A 117 -18.41 7.12 3.92
CA ALA A 117 -17.26 7.18 3.02
C ALA A 117 -16.77 5.77 2.62
N ALA A 118 -16.67 4.83 3.57
CA ALA A 118 -16.30 3.44 3.28
C ALA A 118 -17.30 2.79 2.31
N ASN A 119 -18.60 2.94 2.55
CA ASN A 119 -19.66 2.41 1.70
C ASN A 119 -19.71 3.08 0.32
N SER A 120 -19.44 4.40 0.24
CA SER A 120 -19.32 5.12 -1.03
C SER A 120 -18.23 4.53 -1.91
N PHE A 121 -17.05 4.27 -1.32
CA PHE A 121 -15.95 3.62 -2.02
C PHE A 121 -16.33 2.22 -2.52
N LEU A 122 -16.88 1.36 -1.64
CA LEU A 122 -17.32 0.00 -2.00
C LEU A 122 -18.34 0.02 -3.14
N GLU A 123 -19.30 0.94 -3.11
CA GLU A 123 -20.28 1.10 -4.18
C GLU A 123 -19.65 1.53 -5.51
N LYS A 124 -18.67 2.44 -5.48
CA LYS A 124 -18.02 2.95 -6.70
C LYS A 124 -17.06 1.92 -7.30
N VAL A 125 -16.25 1.25 -6.46
CA VAL A 125 -15.25 0.29 -6.93
C VAL A 125 -15.88 -0.96 -7.53
N SER A 126 -17.00 -1.43 -6.97
CA SER A 126 -17.73 -2.61 -7.47
C SER A 126 -18.34 -2.42 -8.87
N LYS A 127 -18.49 -1.16 -9.33
CA LYS A 127 -18.98 -0.85 -10.68
C LYS A 127 -17.88 -0.94 -11.75
N ILE A 128 -16.61 -1.11 -11.34
CA ILE A 128 -15.47 -1.17 -12.27
C ILE A 128 -15.22 -2.60 -12.72
N ALA A 129 -15.07 -3.53 -11.78
CA ALA A 129 -14.82 -4.95 -12.03
C ALA A 129 -15.33 -5.81 -10.84
N PRO A 130 -15.46 -7.13 -10.99
CA PRO A 130 -15.75 -8.03 -9.87
C PRO A 130 -14.75 -7.85 -8.73
N CYS A 131 -15.27 -7.65 -7.50
CA CYS A 131 -14.48 -7.38 -6.30
C CYS A 131 -14.51 -8.58 -5.35
N TYR A 132 -13.35 -8.88 -4.77
CA TYR A 132 -13.16 -9.87 -3.71
C TYR A 132 -12.53 -9.16 -2.52
N LEU A 133 -13.07 -9.39 -1.31
CA LEU A 133 -12.71 -8.65 -0.11
C LEU A 133 -12.39 -9.59 1.04
N VAL A 134 -11.33 -9.30 1.77
CA VAL A 134 -11.09 -9.76 3.15
C VAL A 134 -11.07 -8.53 4.07
N TRP A 135 -11.53 -8.70 5.30
CA TRP A 135 -11.50 -7.63 6.30
C TRP A 135 -10.10 -7.47 6.90
N GLY A 136 -9.76 -6.25 7.33
CA GLY A 136 -8.59 -5.96 8.15
C GLY A 136 -8.96 -5.75 9.61
N ASN A 137 -7.96 -5.45 10.45
CA ASN A 137 -8.18 -5.24 11.88
C ASN A 137 -9.07 -4.02 12.16
N HIS A 138 -8.91 -2.93 11.43
CA HIS A 138 -9.76 -1.74 11.61
C HIS A 138 -11.21 -2.01 11.26
N ASP A 139 -11.49 -2.87 10.27
CA ASP A 139 -12.86 -3.26 9.93
C ASP A 139 -13.50 -4.08 11.07
N PHE A 140 -12.74 -4.99 11.72
CA PHE A 140 -13.23 -5.77 12.87
C PHE A 140 -13.31 -4.99 14.17
N ASP A 141 -12.49 -3.95 14.35
CA ASP A 141 -12.54 -3.05 15.50
C ASP A 141 -13.70 -2.06 15.44
N LEU A 142 -14.50 -2.06 14.37
CA LEU A 142 -15.73 -1.29 14.28
C LEU A 142 -16.80 -1.81 15.25
N SER A 143 -17.80 -0.96 15.54
CA SER A 143 -19.02 -1.46 16.18
C SER A 143 -19.68 -2.52 15.30
N GLN A 144 -20.32 -3.53 15.91
CA GLN A 144 -21.03 -4.58 15.18
C GLN A 144 -22.03 -3.98 14.18
N GLY A 145 -22.73 -2.89 14.57
CA GLY A 145 -23.71 -2.23 13.70
C GLY A 145 -23.08 -1.56 12.48
N ASP A 146 -21.85 -1.09 12.57
CA ASP A 146 -21.14 -0.45 11.46
C ASP A 146 -20.56 -1.50 10.52
N LEU A 147 -19.96 -2.57 11.05
CA LEU A 147 -19.51 -3.70 10.24
C LEU A 147 -20.68 -4.35 9.49
N ASP A 148 -21.85 -4.49 10.13
CA ASP A 148 -23.06 -5.02 9.48
C ASP A 148 -23.56 -4.09 8.36
N LYS A 149 -23.42 -2.77 8.48
CA LYS A 149 -23.70 -1.84 7.37
C LYS A 149 -22.77 -2.07 6.19
N MET A 150 -21.48 -2.27 6.44
CA MET A 150 -20.50 -2.56 5.39
C MET A 150 -20.77 -3.92 4.72
N ARG A 151 -21.09 -4.98 5.49
CA ARG A 151 -21.49 -6.29 4.94
C ARG A 151 -22.70 -6.17 4.03
N LYS A 152 -23.74 -5.43 4.45
CA LYS A 152 -24.93 -5.17 3.62
C LYS A 152 -24.59 -4.37 2.36
N CYS A 153 -23.66 -3.42 2.46
CA CYS A 153 -23.16 -2.70 1.29
C CYS A 153 -22.46 -3.64 0.31
N CYS A 154 -21.61 -4.54 0.79
CA CYS A 154 -20.95 -5.56 -0.03
C CYS A 154 -21.96 -6.48 -0.72
N GLU A 155 -22.95 -7.00 0.03
CA GLU A 155 -24.02 -7.86 -0.52
C GLU A 155 -24.81 -7.13 -1.61
N LYS A 156 -25.28 -5.89 -1.34
CA LYS A 156 -26.01 -5.06 -2.30
C LYS A 156 -25.25 -4.83 -3.60
N ASN A 157 -23.92 -4.64 -3.49
CA ASN A 157 -23.04 -4.32 -4.60
C ASN A 157 -22.33 -5.57 -5.19
N LYS A 158 -22.71 -6.78 -4.75
CA LYS A 158 -22.17 -8.07 -5.24
C LYS A 158 -20.66 -8.19 -5.08
N ILE A 159 -20.11 -7.60 -4.03
CA ILE A 159 -18.71 -7.81 -3.61
C ILE A 159 -18.64 -9.14 -2.89
N THR A 160 -17.76 -10.04 -3.33
CA THR A 160 -17.56 -11.33 -2.68
C THR A 160 -16.67 -11.14 -1.46
N VAL A 161 -17.24 -11.27 -0.27
CA VAL A 161 -16.50 -11.22 1.00
C VAL A 161 -16.06 -12.63 1.36
N LEU A 162 -14.75 -12.80 1.65
CA LEU A 162 -14.13 -14.08 1.98
C LEU A 162 -13.76 -14.09 3.46
N GLU A 163 -14.71 -14.44 4.31
CA GLU A 163 -14.52 -14.59 5.77
C GLU A 163 -14.11 -16.02 6.11
N ASN A 164 -12.85 -16.37 5.99
CA ASN A 164 -12.31 -17.74 6.09
C ASN A 164 -13.01 -18.70 5.12
N ASP A 165 -13.15 -18.24 3.89
CA ASP A 165 -13.87 -18.92 2.84
C ASP A 165 -13.11 -18.86 1.51
N TYR A 166 -13.59 -19.55 0.50
CA TYR A 166 -13.02 -19.53 -0.83
C TYR A 166 -14.10 -19.46 -1.91
N THR A 167 -13.71 -18.98 -3.07
CA THR A 167 -14.50 -19.01 -4.29
C THR A 167 -13.64 -19.36 -5.50
N THR A 168 -14.26 -19.58 -6.63
CA THR A 168 -13.54 -19.81 -7.90
C THR A 168 -13.92 -18.75 -8.91
N ILE A 169 -12.93 -18.23 -9.62
CA ILE A 169 -13.15 -17.48 -10.85
C ILE A 169 -12.99 -18.40 -12.03
N GLU A 170 -13.88 -18.27 -13.01
CA GLU A 170 -13.87 -19.07 -14.22
C GLU A 170 -13.68 -18.19 -15.45
N ARG A 171 -12.77 -18.61 -16.35
CA ARG A 171 -12.52 -17.94 -17.63
C ARG A 171 -12.22 -18.97 -18.70
N ASN A 172 -13.04 -18.99 -19.78
CA ASN A 172 -12.90 -19.92 -20.89
C ASN A 172 -12.76 -21.39 -20.45
N GLY A 173 -13.58 -21.82 -19.48
CA GLY A 173 -13.59 -23.18 -18.95
C GLY A 173 -12.42 -23.55 -18.02
N SER A 174 -11.51 -22.64 -17.77
CA SER A 174 -10.44 -22.80 -16.76
C SER A 174 -10.82 -22.09 -15.46
N LYS A 175 -10.32 -22.62 -14.33
CA LYS A 175 -10.64 -22.09 -12.99
C LYS A 175 -9.38 -21.73 -12.24
N ILE A 176 -9.46 -20.65 -11.48
CA ILE A 176 -8.51 -20.25 -10.42
C ILE A 176 -9.28 -20.14 -9.12
N LEU A 177 -8.71 -20.66 -8.04
CA LEU A 177 -9.28 -20.54 -6.72
C LEU A 177 -8.80 -19.27 -6.04
N ILE A 178 -9.71 -18.53 -5.41
CA ILE A 178 -9.41 -17.39 -4.54
C ILE A 178 -9.87 -17.77 -3.14
N ALA A 179 -8.95 -17.86 -2.21
CA ALA A 179 -9.20 -18.06 -0.79
C ALA A 179 -8.99 -16.76 -0.03
N GLY A 180 -9.69 -16.57 1.07
CA GLY A 180 -9.53 -15.41 1.95
C GLY A 180 -9.57 -15.83 3.41
N THR A 181 -8.61 -15.35 4.18
CA THR A 181 -8.65 -15.45 5.64
C THR A 181 -8.83 -14.06 6.21
N ASP A 182 -9.80 -13.94 7.09
CA ASP A 182 -10.07 -12.75 7.87
C ASP A 182 -9.47 -12.88 9.27
N THR A 183 -9.40 -11.77 9.97
CA THR A 183 -9.01 -11.65 11.37
C THR A 183 -7.58 -12.02 11.70
N GLU A 184 -7.21 -11.53 12.85
CA GLU A 184 -5.94 -11.55 13.59
C GLU A 184 -4.89 -12.53 13.11
N PRO A 185 -3.62 -12.20 13.22
CA PRO A 185 -2.52 -13.00 12.70
C PRO A 185 -2.62 -14.45 13.21
N ASP A 186 -3.33 -15.29 12.49
CA ASP A 186 -3.54 -16.71 12.80
C ASP A 186 -3.39 -17.57 11.54
N ALA A 187 -2.15 -17.90 11.23
CA ALA A 187 -1.84 -18.86 10.17
C ALA A 187 -2.51 -20.23 10.37
N GLY A 188 -3.01 -20.53 11.58
CA GLY A 188 -3.80 -21.74 11.85
C GLY A 188 -5.11 -21.78 11.06
N ARG A 189 -5.78 -20.65 10.88
CA ARG A 189 -7.01 -20.54 10.07
C ARG A 189 -6.74 -20.78 8.59
N ALA A 190 -5.61 -20.29 8.08
CA ALA A 190 -5.18 -20.62 6.72
C ALA A 190 -5.07 -22.14 6.52
N ALA A 191 -4.44 -22.85 7.47
CA ALA A 191 -4.34 -24.30 7.41
C ALA A 191 -5.68 -25.02 7.55
N GLU A 192 -6.62 -24.45 8.31
CA GLU A 192 -7.99 -25.00 8.41
C GLU A 192 -8.76 -24.83 7.10
N LEU A 193 -8.76 -23.63 6.55
CA LEU A 193 -9.37 -23.34 5.25
C LEU A 193 -8.80 -24.25 4.16
N MET A 194 -7.50 -24.47 4.12
CA MET A 194 -6.85 -25.36 3.15
C MET A 194 -7.38 -26.80 3.20
N ARG A 195 -7.85 -27.28 4.36
CA ARG A 195 -8.46 -28.63 4.46
C ARG A 195 -9.80 -28.73 3.74
N THR A 196 -10.48 -27.61 3.59
CA THR A 196 -11.80 -27.53 2.95
C THR A 196 -11.72 -27.23 1.46
N LEU A 197 -10.55 -26.78 0.96
CA LEU A 197 -10.36 -26.48 -0.45
C LEU A 197 -10.59 -27.70 -1.33
N PRO A 198 -11.21 -27.52 -2.51
CA PRO A 198 -11.31 -28.59 -3.48
C PRO A 198 -9.90 -29.15 -3.83
N GLN A 199 -9.79 -30.46 -3.86
CA GLN A 199 -8.54 -31.11 -4.29
C GLN A 199 -8.27 -30.84 -5.77
N ASN A 200 -6.98 -30.90 -6.16
CA ASN A 200 -6.50 -30.70 -7.53
C ASN A 200 -6.57 -29.25 -8.04
N GLN A 201 -6.60 -28.27 -7.15
CA GLN A 201 -6.38 -26.88 -7.56
C GLN A 201 -4.90 -26.69 -7.92
N LYS A 202 -4.64 -26.24 -9.16
CA LYS A 202 -3.26 -26.02 -9.64
C LYS A 202 -2.72 -24.67 -9.25
N PHE A 203 -3.60 -23.68 -9.10
CA PHE A 203 -3.22 -22.31 -8.78
C PHE A 203 -4.23 -21.71 -7.78
N VAL A 204 -3.70 -21.21 -6.66
CA VAL A 204 -4.48 -20.66 -5.56
C VAL A 204 -3.98 -19.25 -5.28
N ILE A 205 -4.87 -18.26 -5.39
CA ILE A 205 -4.65 -16.91 -4.92
C ILE A 205 -5.21 -16.81 -3.49
N TRP A 206 -4.46 -16.17 -2.60
CA TRP A 206 -4.82 -16.01 -1.20
C TRP A 206 -4.91 -14.53 -0.82
N LEU A 207 -6.02 -14.09 -0.29
CA LEU A 207 -6.19 -12.76 0.27
C LEU A 207 -6.03 -12.85 1.79
N HIS A 208 -5.11 -12.07 2.34
CA HIS A 208 -4.84 -12.03 3.78
C HIS A 208 -4.29 -10.67 4.16
N HIS A 209 -4.90 -10.01 5.16
CA HIS A 209 -4.55 -8.64 5.48
C HIS A 209 -3.12 -8.49 6.00
N TYR A 210 -2.65 -9.44 6.85
CA TYR A 210 -1.38 -9.36 7.60
C TYR A 210 -0.21 -9.99 6.84
N PRO A 211 0.78 -9.21 6.39
CA PRO A 211 1.91 -9.76 5.62
C PRO A 211 2.90 -10.55 6.47
N GLU A 212 2.96 -10.32 7.78
CA GLU A 212 3.83 -11.04 8.70
C GLU A 212 3.54 -12.54 8.80
N ASP A 213 2.32 -12.94 8.49
CA ASP A 213 1.89 -14.34 8.52
C ASP A 213 2.33 -15.15 7.28
N PHE A 214 2.93 -14.50 6.28
CA PHE A 214 3.24 -15.13 5.00
C PHE A 214 4.07 -16.41 5.14
N ASP A 215 5.14 -16.38 5.93
CA ASP A 215 6.01 -17.56 6.10
C ASP A 215 5.26 -18.73 6.74
N GLU A 216 4.37 -18.43 7.72
CA GLU A 216 3.60 -19.46 8.39
C GLU A 216 2.46 -19.99 7.49
N ILE A 217 1.80 -19.12 6.71
CA ILE A 217 0.82 -19.52 5.70
C ILE A 217 1.47 -20.51 4.72
N VAL A 218 2.63 -20.16 4.15
CA VAL A 218 3.34 -21.03 3.21
C VAL A 218 3.69 -22.36 3.85
N LYS A 219 4.22 -22.36 5.08
CA LYS A 219 4.56 -23.58 5.81
C LYS A 219 3.34 -24.46 6.03
N LYS A 220 2.26 -23.91 6.59
CA LYS A 220 1.02 -24.65 6.90
C LYS A 220 0.33 -25.21 5.66
N THR A 221 0.34 -24.44 4.57
CA THR A 221 -0.31 -24.85 3.33
C THR A 221 0.52 -25.91 2.61
N SER A 222 1.84 -25.82 2.61
CA SER A 222 2.73 -26.82 2.00
C SER A 222 2.63 -28.21 2.66
N GLU A 223 2.38 -28.28 3.97
CA GLU A 223 2.14 -29.53 4.71
C GLU A 223 0.90 -30.30 4.21
N LYS A 224 0.03 -29.64 3.44
CA LYS A 224 -1.24 -30.19 2.92
C LYS A 224 -1.22 -30.50 1.42
N ASN A 225 -0.05 -30.45 0.77
CA ASN A 225 0.10 -30.57 -0.69
C ASN A 225 -0.78 -29.57 -1.48
N SER A 226 -1.06 -28.42 -0.89
CA SER A 226 -1.86 -27.36 -1.50
C SER A 226 -1.22 -26.05 -1.06
N THR A 227 -0.61 -25.32 -1.96
CA THR A 227 0.19 -24.14 -1.64
C THR A 227 -0.60 -22.88 -2.00
N ALA A 228 -0.57 -21.86 -1.16
CA ALA A 228 -0.95 -20.52 -1.57
C ALA A 228 0.11 -19.99 -2.55
N ASP A 229 -0.19 -19.98 -3.86
CA ASP A 229 0.79 -19.63 -4.89
C ASP A 229 1.06 -18.13 -4.93
N LEU A 230 0.01 -17.32 -4.75
CA LEU A 230 0.10 -15.86 -4.75
C LEU A 230 -0.76 -15.29 -3.62
N VAL A 231 -0.11 -14.63 -2.67
CA VAL A 231 -0.78 -13.96 -1.54
C VAL A 231 -0.83 -12.45 -1.79
N PHE A 232 -1.96 -11.82 -1.46
CA PHE A 232 -2.09 -10.37 -1.44
C PHE A 232 -2.36 -9.88 -0.03
N SER A 233 -1.54 -8.94 0.45
CA SER A 233 -1.62 -8.39 1.81
C SER A 233 -1.48 -6.87 1.85
N GLY A 234 -1.97 -6.28 2.95
CA GLY A 234 -1.85 -4.85 3.27
C GLY A 234 -1.18 -4.61 4.61
N HIS A 235 -1.87 -3.88 5.50
CA HIS A 235 -1.56 -3.68 6.93
C HIS A 235 -0.25 -2.93 7.25
N ALA A 236 0.82 -3.16 6.51
CA ALA A 236 2.16 -2.66 6.84
C ALA A 236 2.36 -1.17 6.57
N HIS A 237 1.44 -0.52 5.83
CA HIS A 237 1.51 0.90 5.45
C HIS A 237 2.90 1.35 4.94
N GLY A 238 3.62 0.47 4.21
CA GLY A 238 4.98 0.76 3.75
C GLY A 238 6.01 0.95 4.86
N GLY A 239 5.61 0.77 6.12
CA GLY A 239 6.40 1.10 7.31
C GLY A 239 6.35 2.57 7.69
N LEU A 240 5.30 3.31 7.27
CA LEU A 240 4.96 4.72 7.55
C LEU A 240 6.03 5.74 7.12
N ILE A 241 7.30 5.46 7.37
CA ILE A 241 8.46 6.26 6.97
C ILE A 241 9.37 5.37 6.12
N GLY A 242 9.47 5.69 4.82
CA GLY A 242 10.33 4.97 3.89
C GLY A 242 11.71 5.61 3.82
N LEU A 243 12.72 5.00 4.41
CA LEU A 243 14.09 5.49 4.26
C LEU A 243 14.77 4.86 3.05
N PRO A 244 15.45 5.66 2.20
CA PRO A 244 16.22 5.13 1.09
C PRO A 244 17.24 4.08 1.60
N PHE A 245 17.31 2.94 0.91
CA PHE A 245 18.20 1.80 1.20
C PHE A 245 17.93 1.01 2.50
N ILE A 246 17.10 1.53 3.41
CA ILE A 246 16.77 0.88 4.68
C ILE A 246 15.38 0.24 4.60
N GLY A 247 14.43 0.89 3.89
CA GLY A 247 13.03 0.48 3.82
C GLY A 247 12.16 1.16 4.88
N GLY A 248 11.07 0.53 5.26
CA GLY A 248 10.15 1.04 6.27
C GLY A 248 10.74 1.03 7.67
N ILE A 249 10.37 2.04 8.46
CA ILE A 249 10.88 2.18 9.84
C ILE A 249 10.05 1.38 10.84
N TYR A 250 8.71 1.39 10.69
CA TYR A 250 7.81 0.73 11.63
C TYR A 250 6.54 0.26 10.93
N ALA A 251 6.15 -0.97 11.16
CA ALA A 251 4.85 -1.48 10.73
C ALA A 251 4.11 -2.16 11.89
N PRO A 252 2.77 -2.04 11.95
CA PRO A 252 1.96 -2.80 12.89
C PRO A 252 2.26 -4.29 12.76
N GLY A 253 2.15 -5.05 13.85
CA GLY A 253 2.43 -6.48 13.88
C GLY A 253 3.91 -6.85 13.77
N GLN A 254 4.73 -6.08 13.05
CA GLN A 254 6.16 -6.37 12.81
C GLN A 254 7.13 -5.51 13.63
N GLY A 255 6.70 -4.34 14.18
CA GLY A 255 7.56 -3.45 14.96
C GLY A 255 8.53 -2.63 14.10
N PHE A 256 9.73 -2.35 14.67
CA PHE A 256 10.78 -1.57 14.00
C PHE A 256 11.55 -2.40 12.98
N PHE A 257 11.87 -1.78 11.83
CA PHE A 257 12.56 -2.40 10.70
C PHE A 257 11.85 -3.66 10.19
N PRO A 258 10.58 -3.52 9.80
CA PRO A 258 9.74 -4.64 9.41
C PRO A 258 10.27 -5.36 8.16
N LYS A 259 10.07 -6.67 8.10
CA LYS A 259 10.48 -7.53 6.98
C LYS A 259 9.61 -7.29 5.74
N TYR A 260 8.30 -7.15 5.93
CA TYR A 260 7.32 -7.06 4.86
C TYR A 260 6.65 -5.69 4.86
N THR A 261 7.01 -4.82 3.93
CA THR A 261 6.48 -3.44 3.88
C THR A 261 5.77 -3.10 2.58
N SER A 262 6.33 -3.51 1.44
CA SER A 262 5.74 -3.25 0.12
C SER A 262 6.40 -4.07 -0.97
N GLY A 263 5.67 -4.27 -2.09
CA GLY A 263 6.19 -4.97 -3.27
C GLY A 263 6.11 -6.49 -3.14
N ARG A 264 6.95 -7.20 -3.91
CA ARG A 264 6.91 -8.65 -4.01
C ARG A 264 7.94 -9.34 -3.13
N TYR A 265 7.49 -10.35 -2.38
CA TYR A 265 8.30 -11.28 -1.60
C TYR A 265 8.09 -12.71 -2.08
N ASN A 266 9.10 -13.57 -1.93
CA ASN A 266 9.00 -14.97 -2.32
C ASN A 266 9.41 -15.88 -1.16
N ASN A 267 8.71 -17.01 -1.04
CA ASN A 267 9.05 -18.11 -0.13
C ASN A 267 8.79 -19.44 -0.85
N GLY A 268 9.86 -20.12 -1.26
CA GLY A 268 9.75 -21.33 -2.10
C GLY A 268 9.05 -21.03 -3.44
N ASN A 269 7.96 -21.75 -3.70
CA ASN A 269 7.13 -21.55 -4.90
C ASN A 269 6.03 -20.49 -4.72
N SER A 270 5.84 -19.99 -3.50
CA SER A 270 4.86 -18.98 -3.18
C SER A 270 5.42 -17.58 -3.31
N ALA A 271 4.58 -16.64 -3.71
CA ALA A 271 4.89 -15.22 -3.66
C ALA A 271 3.82 -14.46 -2.87
N MET A 272 4.21 -13.36 -2.26
CA MET A 272 3.30 -12.39 -1.66
C MET A 272 3.54 -11.01 -2.27
N ILE A 273 2.45 -10.30 -2.52
CA ILE A 273 2.45 -8.90 -2.90
C ILE A 273 1.86 -8.10 -1.72
N VAL A 274 2.65 -7.16 -1.23
CA VAL A 274 2.25 -6.28 -0.12
C VAL A 274 1.99 -4.88 -0.65
N SER A 275 0.77 -4.38 -0.44
CA SER A 275 0.43 -2.99 -0.70
C SER A 275 0.83 -2.10 0.48
N ARG A 276 1.29 -0.87 0.18
CA ARG A 276 1.47 0.15 1.21
C ARG A 276 0.17 0.83 1.64
N GLY A 277 -0.94 0.45 1.00
CA GLY A 277 -2.24 1.05 1.26
C GLY A 277 -2.48 2.37 0.52
N VAL A 278 -3.76 2.69 0.36
CA VAL A 278 -4.22 3.90 -0.33
C VAL A 278 -4.79 4.96 0.62
N GLY A 279 -4.70 4.75 1.93
CA GLY A 279 -5.17 5.67 2.97
C GLY A 279 -4.21 5.75 4.15
N ASN A 280 -4.58 6.54 5.14
CA ASN A 280 -3.86 6.69 6.40
C ASN A 280 -4.80 6.34 7.56
N SER A 281 -4.36 5.48 8.48
CA SER A 281 -5.11 5.18 9.69
C SER A 281 -5.07 6.33 10.68
N GLY A 282 -6.21 6.72 11.21
CA GLY A 282 -6.35 7.71 12.28
C GLY A 282 -5.73 9.07 11.94
N TRP A 283 -4.65 9.42 12.65
CA TRP A 283 -3.89 10.67 12.50
C TRP A 283 -2.49 10.43 11.94
N THR A 284 -2.19 9.23 11.48
CA THR A 284 -0.88 8.91 10.92
C THR A 284 -0.63 9.67 9.62
N LEU A 285 0.64 10.01 9.40
CA LEU A 285 1.11 10.68 8.19
C LEU A 285 2.29 9.88 7.65
N ARG A 286 2.42 9.85 6.33
CA ARG A 286 3.51 9.18 5.63
C ARG A 286 4.65 10.14 5.34
N TRP A 287 5.86 9.59 5.36
CA TRP A 287 7.07 10.32 4.97
C TRP A 287 7.94 9.44 4.08
N LEU A 288 8.32 9.95 2.92
CA LEU A 288 9.06 9.22 1.87
C LEU A 288 8.36 7.92 1.43
N ASP A 289 7.05 7.85 1.64
CA ASP A 289 6.21 6.70 1.36
C ASP A 289 4.83 7.18 0.86
N SER A 290 4.57 7.05 -0.45
CA SER A 290 3.31 7.49 -1.06
C SER A 290 2.23 6.41 -0.95
N PHE A 291 0.97 6.82 -1.10
CA PHE A 291 -0.13 5.87 -1.33
C PHE A 291 0.17 4.95 -2.50
N HIS A 292 -0.31 3.72 -2.44
CA HIS A 292 0.14 2.66 -3.32
C HIS A 292 -1.03 1.83 -3.85
N LEU A 293 -1.21 1.88 -5.15
CA LEU A 293 -2.11 1.02 -5.91
C LEU A 293 -1.27 -0.02 -6.63
N VAL A 294 -1.56 -1.30 -6.44
CA VAL A 294 -0.84 -2.39 -7.10
C VAL A 294 -1.66 -2.92 -8.26
N VAL A 295 -1.00 -3.11 -9.40
CA VAL A 295 -1.56 -3.77 -10.58
C VAL A 295 -0.77 -5.04 -10.84
N CYS A 296 -1.35 -6.19 -10.55
CA CYS A 296 -0.73 -7.49 -10.81
C CYS A 296 -1.25 -8.09 -12.11
N THR A 297 -0.35 -8.35 -13.05
CA THR A 297 -0.66 -9.05 -14.31
C THR A 297 -0.24 -10.50 -14.21
N LEU A 298 -1.20 -11.43 -14.31
CA LEU A 298 -0.92 -12.86 -14.32
C LEU A 298 -0.30 -13.28 -15.66
N LYS A 299 0.77 -14.04 -15.62
CA LYS A 299 1.47 -14.60 -16.79
C LYS A 299 1.57 -16.12 -16.67
N SER A 300 1.00 -16.82 -17.66
CA SER A 300 1.17 -18.28 -17.78
C SER A 300 2.52 -18.57 -18.44
N ALA A 301 3.35 -19.41 -17.79
CA ALA A 301 4.64 -19.83 -18.34
C ALA A 301 4.49 -20.96 -19.36
#